data_062d298fe0c5e1b2333f47784c9c155c
#
_entry.id   062d298fe0c5e1b2333f47784c9c155c
#
_cell.length_a   1.000
_cell.length_b   1.000
_cell.length_c   1.000
_cell.angle_alpha   90.00
_cell.angle_beta   90.00
_cell.angle_gamma   90.00
#
_symmetry.space_group_name_H-M   'P 1'
#
loop_
_entity.id
_entity.type
_entity.pdbx_description
1 polymer ?
#
loop_
_entity_poly.entity_id
_entity_poly.type
_entity_poly.pdbx_seq_one_letter_code
_entity_poly.pdbx_strand_id
1 'polypeptide(L)'
;MIKLFTDTGWEDYTFWLENDTKTLKKIHRLLKDIDRSPFDGLGKPEPLKFDLAGYWSRRINEADRLIYKVEKETIIVIACKSHYQ
;
A
#
# COMPACT_ATOMS: atom_id res chain seq x y z
N MET A 1 -9.22 9.68 -4.43
CA MET A 1 -9.88 8.36 -4.28
C MET A 1 -10.19 8.06 -2.82
N ILE A 2 -11.20 7.26 -2.60
CA ILE A 2 -11.51 6.75 -1.26
C ILE A 2 -10.40 5.79 -0.86
N LYS A 3 -9.98 5.82 0.41
CA LYS A 3 -8.98 4.89 0.94
C LYS A 3 -9.68 3.95 1.90
N LEU A 4 -9.66 2.67 1.56
CA LEU A 4 -10.30 1.63 2.35
C LEU A 4 -9.22 0.66 2.83
N PHE A 5 -9.23 0.35 4.13
CA PHE A 5 -8.27 -0.59 4.70
C PHE A 5 -9.02 -1.84 5.16
N THR A 6 -8.47 -3.00 4.82
CA THR A 6 -8.94 -4.24 5.43
C THR A 6 -8.45 -4.26 6.88
N ASP A 7 -8.92 -5.22 7.66
CA ASP A 7 -8.49 -5.34 9.06
C ASP A 7 -6.96 -5.45 9.16
N THR A 8 -6.36 -6.30 8.34
CA THR A 8 -4.91 -6.45 8.35
C THR A 8 -4.20 -5.16 7.90
N GLY A 9 -4.73 -4.52 6.86
CA GLY A 9 -4.17 -3.25 6.39
C GLY A 9 -4.23 -2.19 7.48
N TRP A 10 -5.33 -2.15 8.22
CA TRP A 10 -5.51 -1.20 9.31
C TRP A 10 -4.57 -1.48 10.48
N GLU A 11 -4.39 -2.76 10.84
CA GLU A 11 -3.44 -3.15 11.88
C GLU A 11 -2.03 -2.72 11.51
N ASP A 12 -1.64 -2.95 10.27
CA ASP A 12 -0.31 -2.55 9.79
C ASP A 12 -0.13 -1.04 9.85
N TYR A 13 -1.15 -0.31 9.42
CA TYR A 13 -1.12 1.15 9.42
C TYR A 13 -0.97 1.69 10.83
N THR A 14 -1.76 1.19 11.77
CA THR A 14 -1.70 1.64 13.16
C THR A 14 -0.41 1.25 13.85
N PHE A 15 0.20 0.13 13.43
CA PHE A 15 1.52 -0.23 13.92
C PHE A 15 2.54 0.88 13.62
N TRP A 16 2.56 1.38 12.39
CA TRP A 16 3.47 2.46 12.01
C TRP A 16 3.16 3.76 12.73
N LEU A 17 1.88 4.05 12.91
CA LEU A 17 1.45 5.24 13.64
C LEU A 17 2.01 5.25 15.06
N GLU A 18 2.07 4.11 15.71
CA GLU A 18 2.53 3.99 17.07
C GLU A 18 4.04 3.80 17.21
N ASN A 19 4.68 3.25 16.19
CA ASN A 19 6.07 2.84 16.29
C ASN A 19 7.06 3.57 15.38
N ASP A 20 6.60 4.10 14.26
CA ASP A 20 7.52 4.70 13.28
C ASP A 20 6.78 5.66 12.36
N THR A 21 6.65 6.90 12.81
CA THR A 21 5.93 7.92 12.06
C THR A 21 6.62 8.30 10.75
N LYS A 22 7.91 8.07 10.64
CA LYS A 22 8.64 8.33 9.42
C LYS A 22 8.20 7.39 8.31
N THR A 23 8.05 6.11 8.65
CA THR A 23 7.52 5.12 7.73
C THR A 23 6.07 5.42 7.38
N LEU A 24 5.28 5.86 8.36
CA LEU A 24 3.90 6.25 8.11
C LEU A 24 3.82 7.37 7.08
N LYS A 25 4.68 8.36 7.18
CA LYS A 25 4.71 9.47 6.21
C LYS A 25 5.02 8.98 4.81
N LYS A 26 5.88 7.97 4.69
CA LYS A 26 6.17 7.37 3.39
C LYS A 26 4.92 6.69 2.82
N ILE A 27 4.18 5.98 3.67
CA ILE A 27 2.92 5.35 3.25
C ILE A 27 1.93 6.42 2.76
N HIS A 28 1.84 7.55 3.47
CA HIS A 28 0.97 8.66 3.04
C HIS A 28 1.38 9.18 1.66
N ARG A 29 2.66 9.32 1.41
CA ARG A 29 3.15 9.78 0.10
C ARG A 29 2.79 8.78 -1.00
N LEU A 30 2.91 7.49 -0.70
CA LEU A 30 2.55 6.45 -1.67
C LEU A 30 1.05 6.50 -1.99
N LEU A 31 0.21 6.61 -0.98
CA LEU A 31 -1.24 6.69 -1.17
C LEU A 31 -1.62 7.91 -2.00
N LYS A 32 -0.99 9.03 -1.73
CA LYS A 32 -1.23 10.25 -2.48
C LYS A 32 -0.79 10.11 -3.95
N ASP A 33 0.32 9.42 -4.17
CA ASP A 33 0.80 9.17 -5.52
C ASP A 33 -0.13 8.22 -6.28
N ILE A 34 -0.70 7.23 -5.60
CA ILE A 34 -1.67 6.31 -6.19
C ILE A 34 -2.92 7.06 -6.65
N ASP A 35 -3.38 8.06 -5.89
CA ASP A 35 -4.51 8.89 -6.29
C ASP A 35 -4.30 9.47 -7.68
N ARG A 36 -3.07 9.90 -7.95
CA ARG A 36 -2.73 10.55 -9.20
C ARG A 36 -2.39 9.55 -10.30
N SER A 37 -1.72 8.46 -9.93
CA SER A 37 -1.19 7.51 -10.88
C SER A 37 -1.23 6.10 -10.28
N PRO A 38 -2.36 5.39 -10.43
CA PRO A 38 -2.55 4.11 -9.73
C PRO A 38 -1.53 3.01 -10.03
N PHE A 39 -0.96 3.01 -11.22
CA PHE A 39 -0.11 1.89 -11.65
C PHE A 39 1.29 2.31 -12.05
N ASP A 40 1.69 3.52 -11.72
CA ASP A 40 2.99 4.06 -12.07
C ASP A 40 3.42 5.04 -10.98
N GLY A 41 4.72 5.34 -10.89
CA GLY A 41 5.21 6.37 -9.98
C GLY A 41 6.07 5.83 -8.84
N LEU A 42 5.90 6.41 -7.65
CA LEU A 42 6.76 6.14 -6.51
C LEU A 42 6.68 4.70 -6.01
N GLY A 43 7.79 4.18 -5.51
CA GLY A 43 7.83 2.88 -4.87
C GLY A 43 7.83 1.70 -5.81
N LYS A 44 8.15 1.92 -7.08
CA LYS A 44 8.23 0.86 -8.09
C LYS A 44 6.98 -0.01 -8.12
N PRO A 45 5.83 0.55 -8.53
CA PRO A 45 4.59 -0.22 -8.59
C PRO A 45 4.74 -1.46 -9.45
N GLU A 46 4.23 -2.57 -8.95
CA GLU A 46 4.39 -3.86 -9.58
C GLU A 46 3.12 -4.69 -9.41
N PRO A 47 2.58 -5.26 -10.50
CA PRO A 47 1.40 -6.12 -10.36
C PRO A 47 1.79 -7.45 -9.74
N LEU A 48 0.92 -7.96 -8.87
CA LEU A 48 1.14 -9.23 -8.22
C LEU A 48 0.48 -10.36 -9.01
N LYS A 49 0.84 -11.59 -8.68
CA LYS A 49 0.42 -12.77 -9.44
C LYS A 49 -0.27 -13.79 -8.54
N PHE A 50 -0.79 -14.83 -9.16
CA PHE A 50 -1.43 -15.97 -8.48
C PHE A 50 -2.58 -15.53 -7.59
N ASP A 51 -2.55 -15.87 -6.32
CA ASP A 51 -3.64 -15.54 -5.39
C ASP A 51 -3.85 -14.05 -5.22
N LEU A 52 -2.83 -13.25 -5.51
CA LEU A 52 -2.92 -11.81 -5.42
C LEU A 52 -3.03 -11.11 -6.79
N ALA A 53 -3.43 -11.87 -7.81
CA ALA A 53 -3.67 -11.27 -9.12
C ALA A 53 -4.71 -10.15 -9.02
N GLY A 54 -4.43 -9.01 -9.65
CA GLY A 54 -5.30 -7.83 -9.53
C GLY A 54 -4.85 -6.85 -8.48
N TYR A 55 -3.97 -7.28 -7.58
CA TYR A 55 -3.37 -6.40 -6.59
C TYR A 55 -2.01 -5.91 -7.08
N TRP A 56 -1.56 -4.83 -6.49
CA TRP A 56 -0.28 -4.18 -6.80
C TRP A 56 0.52 -3.98 -5.54
N SER A 57 1.83 -3.90 -5.66
CA SER A 57 2.69 -3.56 -4.54
C SER A 57 3.51 -2.33 -4.84
N ARG A 58 3.78 -1.54 -3.82
CA ARG A 58 4.76 -0.45 -3.89
C ARG A 58 5.70 -0.59 -2.71
N ARG A 59 6.94 -0.30 -2.94
CA ARG A 59 7.97 -0.38 -1.89
C ARG A 59 7.82 0.77 -0.91
N ILE A 60 7.72 0.44 0.36
CA ILE A 60 7.78 1.42 1.45
C ILE A 60 9.24 1.62 1.82
N ASN A 61 9.95 0.50 1.97
CA ASN A 61 11.39 0.44 2.24
C ASN A 61 11.87 -0.91 1.73
N GLU A 62 13.06 -1.35 2.11
CA GLU A 62 13.61 -2.62 1.63
C GLU A 62 12.78 -3.83 2.06
N ALA A 63 12.21 -3.78 3.25
CA ALA A 63 11.51 -4.92 3.84
C ALA A 63 10.00 -4.87 3.70
N ASP A 64 9.42 -3.68 3.62
CA ASP A 64 7.97 -3.52 3.70
C ASP A 64 7.36 -3.04 2.40
N ARG A 65 6.16 -3.54 2.11
CA ARG A 65 5.42 -3.22 0.89
C ARG A 65 4.01 -2.76 1.22
N LEU A 66 3.53 -1.83 0.42
CA LEU A 66 2.13 -1.43 0.43
C LEU A 66 1.44 -2.28 -0.63
N ILE A 67 0.50 -3.12 -0.20
CA ILE A 67 -0.25 -4.00 -1.10
C ILE A 67 -1.66 -3.43 -1.25
N TYR A 68 -2.05 -3.16 -2.48
CA TYR A 68 -3.30 -2.47 -2.73
C TYR A 68 -3.94 -2.90 -4.05
N LYS A 69 -5.18 -2.51 -4.20
CA LYS A 69 -5.95 -2.73 -5.40
C LYS A 69 -6.81 -1.48 -5.63
N VAL A 70 -7.05 -1.13 -6.87
CA VAL A 70 -7.88 0.03 -7.20
C VAL A 70 -9.15 -0.43 -7.89
N GLU A 71 -10.29 -0.06 -7.31
CA GLU A 71 -11.60 -0.36 -7.89
C GLU A 71 -12.51 0.84 -7.74
N LYS A 72 -13.07 1.33 -8.85
CA LYS A 72 -14.09 2.39 -8.84
C LYS A 72 -13.76 3.56 -7.91
N GLU A 73 -12.63 4.21 -8.16
CA GLU A 73 -12.21 5.36 -7.37
C GLU A 73 -11.90 5.04 -5.91
N THR A 74 -11.63 3.77 -5.59
CA THR A 74 -11.27 3.33 -4.25
C THR A 74 -9.95 2.62 -4.27
N ILE A 75 -9.06 3.00 -3.36
CA ILE A 75 -7.82 2.28 -3.11
C ILE A 75 -8.09 1.35 -1.94
N ILE A 76 -7.96 0.05 -2.15
CA ILE A 76 -8.16 -0.95 -1.10
C ILE A 76 -6.79 -1.42 -0.65
N VAL A 77 -6.42 -1.11 0.60
CA VAL A 77 -5.14 -1.48 1.17
C VAL A 77 -5.33 -2.74 2.00
N ILE A 78 -4.67 -3.82 1.60
CA ILE A 78 -4.79 -5.09 2.34
C ILE A 78 -3.60 -5.34 3.26
N ALA A 79 -2.49 -4.64 3.06
CA ALA A 79 -1.31 -4.77 3.90
C ALA A 79 -0.37 -3.61 3.65
N CYS A 80 0.38 -3.20 4.67
CA CYS A 80 1.43 -2.20 4.49
C CYS A 80 2.60 -2.44 5.44
N LYS A 81 2.85 -3.69 5.75
CA LYS A 81 3.96 -4.09 6.58
C LYS A 81 4.39 -5.46 6.10
N SER A 82 5.68 -5.78 6.17
CA SER A 82 6.23 -7.03 5.68
C SER A 82 6.23 -7.14 4.16
N HIS A 83 6.69 -8.26 3.70
CA HIS A 83 7.03 -8.53 2.33
C HIS A 83 6.16 -9.66 1.79
N TYR A 84 5.37 -9.39 0.78
CA TYR A 84 4.56 -10.42 0.13
C TYR A 84 5.28 -10.93 -1.09
N GLN A 85 5.29 -12.21 -1.26
CA GLN A 85 5.92 -12.86 -2.42
C GLN A 85 4.88 -13.48 -3.32
#